data_5ad4db1b082cbdb5b65afec77628fcb8
#
_entry.id   5ad4db1b082cbdb5b65afec77628fcb8
#
_cell.length_a   1.000
_cell.length_b   1.000
_cell.length_c   1.000
_cell.angle_alpha   90.00
_cell.angle_beta   90.00
_cell.angle_gamma   90.00
#
_symmetry.space_group_name_H-M   'P 1'
#
loop_
_entity.id
_entity.type
_entity.pdbx_description
1 polymer ?
#
loop_
_entity_poly.entity_id
_entity_poly.type
_entity_poly.pdbx_seq_one_letter_code
_entity_poly.pdbx_strand_id
1 'polypeptide(L)'
;MRKTSEIIWQDTQHQVLFEVLDLIKDPRSDVEVVYKLRDYTENHFALEERYMELLAYPGREEHVASHNRFRQEIEELVGQELDAEFREIIAIFLTEWLTRHVFGIDKELEAYLMQADLR
;
A
#
# COMPACT_ATOMS: atom_id res chain seq x y z
N MET A 1 -1.80 2.05 16.61
CA MET A 1 -1.27 1.12 15.61
C MET A 1 0.26 1.11 15.62
N ARG A 2 0.84 -0.02 15.30
CA ARG A 2 2.29 -0.20 15.27
C ARG A 2 2.94 0.73 14.22
N LYS A 3 4.06 1.34 14.60
CA LYS A 3 4.84 2.18 13.70
C LYS A 3 5.40 1.35 12.53
N THR A 4 5.28 1.86 11.32
CA THR A 4 5.67 1.13 10.10
C THR A 4 7.00 1.61 9.54
N SER A 5 7.42 2.84 9.84
CA SER A 5 8.65 3.43 9.30
C SER A 5 9.13 4.57 10.17
N GLU A 6 10.44 4.76 10.20
CA GLU A 6 11.07 5.94 10.83
C GLU A 6 10.92 7.18 9.94
N ILE A 7 10.58 6.98 8.66
CA ILE A 7 10.32 8.08 7.73
C ILE A 7 8.88 8.52 7.91
N ILE A 8 8.69 9.77 8.35
CA ILE A 8 7.38 10.27 8.76
C ILE A 8 6.33 10.15 7.66
N TRP A 9 6.63 10.60 6.44
CA TRP A 9 5.63 10.53 5.36
C TRP A 9 5.27 9.09 5.00
N GLN A 10 6.25 8.19 5.04
CA GLN A 10 6.01 6.78 4.73
C GLN A 10 5.12 6.13 5.80
N ASP A 11 5.44 6.36 7.07
CA ASP A 11 4.64 5.83 8.17
C ASP A 11 3.20 6.36 8.12
N THR A 12 3.04 7.67 7.94
CA THR A 12 1.71 8.28 7.89
C THR A 12 0.87 7.70 6.76
N GLN A 13 1.46 7.54 5.57
CA GLN A 13 0.74 7.00 4.43
C GLN A 13 0.39 5.51 4.63
N HIS A 14 1.28 4.74 5.23
CA HIS A 14 0.99 3.35 5.57
C HIS A 14 -0.18 3.24 6.55
N GLN A 15 -0.23 4.10 7.58
CA GLN A 15 -1.33 4.08 8.55
C GLN A 15 -2.67 4.33 7.86
N VAL A 16 -2.73 5.29 6.94
CA VAL A 16 -3.96 5.57 6.19
C VAL A 16 -4.37 4.39 5.32
N LEU A 17 -3.41 3.72 4.67
CA LEU A 17 -3.73 2.54 3.85
C LEU A 17 -4.36 1.42 4.69
N PHE A 18 -3.83 1.16 5.87
CA PHE A 18 -4.42 0.17 6.77
C PHE A 18 -5.82 0.57 7.23
N GLU A 19 -6.04 1.86 7.51
CA GLU A 19 -7.37 2.36 7.87
C GLU A 19 -8.39 2.17 6.75
N VAL A 20 -8.00 2.43 5.50
CA VAL A 20 -8.89 2.24 4.35
C VAL A 20 -9.21 0.76 4.17
N LEU A 21 -8.23 -0.12 4.36
CA LEU A 21 -8.47 -1.57 4.30
C LEU A 21 -9.46 -2.03 5.36
N ASP A 22 -9.38 -1.47 6.57
CA ASP A 22 -10.35 -1.77 7.63
C ASP A 22 -11.77 -1.34 7.23
N LEU A 23 -11.90 -0.23 6.50
CA LEU A 23 -13.21 0.22 6.02
C LEU A 23 -13.83 -0.75 5.02
N ILE A 24 -13.04 -1.48 4.26
CA ILE A 24 -13.55 -2.49 3.32
C ILE A 24 -14.32 -3.59 4.06
N LYS A 25 -13.90 -3.94 5.26
CA LYS A 25 -14.58 -4.94 6.09
C LYS A 25 -15.95 -4.48 6.59
N ASP A 26 -16.14 -3.18 6.72
CA ASP A 26 -17.35 -2.63 7.29
C ASP A 26 -18.51 -2.76 6.28
N PRO A 27 -19.55 -3.55 6.59
CA PRO A 27 -20.69 -3.72 5.67
C PRO A 27 -21.48 -2.45 5.42
N ARG A 28 -21.25 -1.41 6.24
CA ARG A 28 -21.87 -0.09 6.05
C ARG A 28 -21.15 0.76 5.00
N SER A 29 -19.91 0.38 4.63
CA SER A 29 -19.18 1.09 3.59
C SER A 29 -19.72 0.66 2.21
N ASP A 30 -19.60 1.56 1.22
CA ASP A 30 -20.03 1.25 -0.15
C ASP A 30 -18.81 0.97 -1.05
N VAL A 31 -19.07 0.79 -2.34
CA VAL A 31 -18.03 0.48 -3.33
C VAL A 31 -17.01 1.63 -3.47
N GLU A 32 -17.37 2.83 -3.06
CA GLU A 32 -16.48 3.99 -3.10
C GLU A 32 -15.19 3.76 -2.31
N VAL A 33 -15.24 2.91 -1.27
CA VAL A 33 -14.04 2.61 -0.48
C VAL A 33 -12.95 1.92 -1.32
N VAL A 34 -13.34 1.12 -2.31
CA VAL A 34 -12.39 0.45 -3.21
C VAL A 34 -11.69 1.48 -4.10
N TYR A 35 -12.45 2.44 -4.63
CA TYR A 35 -11.88 3.54 -5.42
C TYR A 35 -10.95 4.40 -4.58
N LYS A 36 -11.33 4.67 -3.33
CA LYS A 36 -10.50 5.42 -2.41
C LYS A 36 -9.18 4.69 -2.13
N LEU A 37 -9.25 3.38 -1.93
CA LEU A 37 -8.05 2.56 -1.75
C LEU A 37 -7.14 2.65 -2.98
N ARG A 38 -7.73 2.51 -4.17
CA ARG A 38 -6.98 2.60 -5.43
C ARG A 38 -6.24 3.93 -5.55
N ASP A 39 -6.95 5.03 -5.35
CA ASP A 39 -6.38 6.36 -5.52
C ASP A 39 -5.28 6.64 -4.49
N TYR A 40 -5.53 6.28 -3.24
CA TYR A 40 -4.57 6.52 -2.17
C TYR A 40 -3.33 5.66 -2.35
N THR A 41 -3.52 4.40 -2.72
CA THR A 41 -2.42 3.47 -2.99
C THR A 41 -1.56 3.97 -4.14
N GLU A 42 -2.19 4.42 -5.22
CA GLU A 42 -1.47 4.93 -6.40
C GLU A 42 -0.61 6.14 -6.05
N ASN A 43 -1.14 7.08 -5.28
CA ASN A 43 -0.39 8.25 -4.85
C ASN A 43 0.81 7.86 -3.99
N HIS A 44 0.62 6.91 -3.09
CA HIS A 44 1.69 6.43 -2.21
C HIS A 44 2.78 5.70 -3.01
N PHE A 45 2.39 4.79 -3.90
CA PHE A 45 3.34 4.05 -4.72
C PHE A 45 4.13 4.98 -5.64
N ALA A 46 3.44 5.95 -6.27
CA ALA A 46 4.08 6.91 -7.16
C ALA A 46 5.15 7.72 -6.43
N LEU A 47 4.89 8.13 -5.19
CA LEU A 47 5.86 8.88 -4.40
C LEU A 47 7.09 8.03 -4.09
N GLU A 48 6.91 6.79 -3.66
CA GLU A 48 8.04 5.89 -3.42
C GLU A 48 8.85 5.63 -4.69
N GLU A 49 8.15 5.41 -5.80
CA GLU A 49 8.80 5.14 -7.09
C GLU A 49 9.60 6.34 -7.57
N ARG A 50 9.11 7.55 -7.32
CA ARG A 50 9.84 8.77 -7.65
C ARG A 50 11.15 8.88 -6.86
N TYR A 51 11.10 8.59 -5.55
CA TYR A 51 12.32 8.58 -4.74
C TYR A 51 13.30 7.51 -5.21
N MET A 52 12.81 6.32 -5.53
CA MET A 52 13.66 5.24 -6.03
C MET A 52 14.36 5.61 -7.33
N GLU A 53 13.65 6.30 -8.22
CA GLU A 53 14.22 6.76 -9.48
C GLU A 53 15.27 7.86 -9.27
N LEU A 54 14.93 8.87 -8.48
CA LEU A 54 15.83 10.00 -8.21
C LEU A 54 17.14 9.58 -7.56
N LEU A 55 17.08 8.54 -6.71
CA LEU A 55 18.24 8.10 -5.94
C LEU A 55 18.89 6.83 -6.49
N ALA A 56 18.46 6.37 -7.66
CA ALA A 56 18.97 5.15 -8.31
C ALA A 56 18.98 3.96 -7.35
N TYR A 57 17.85 3.72 -6.68
CA TYR A 57 17.71 2.64 -5.71
C TYR A 57 17.93 1.28 -6.37
N PRO A 58 18.89 0.45 -5.87
CA PRO A 58 19.21 -0.83 -6.50
C PRO A 58 18.05 -1.83 -6.53
N GLY A 59 17.13 -1.77 -5.53
CA GLY A 59 15.97 -2.67 -5.45
C GLY A 59 14.75 -2.17 -6.19
N ARG A 60 14.85 -1.14 -7.00
CA ARG A 60 13.72 -0.50 -7.66
C ARG A 60 12.87 -1.46 -8.48
N GLU A 61 13.48 -2.29 -9.32
CA GLU A 61 12.73 -3.21 -10.19
C GLU A 61 11.83 -4.15 -9.41
N GLU A 62 12.37 -4.76 -8.35
CA GLU A 62 11.61 -5.67 -7.52
C GLU A 62 10.52 -4.95 -6.74
N HIS A 63 10.82 -3.75 -6.24
CA HIS A 63 9.87 -2.95 -5.48
C HIS A 63 8.70 -2.52 -6.36
N VAL A 64 8.98 -2.01 -7.56
CA VAL A 64 7.95 -1.61 -8.53
C VAL A 64 7.12 -2.83 -8.95
N ALA A 65 7.75 -3.99 -9.14
CA ALA A 65 7.02 -5.21 -9.48
C ALA A 65 6.03 -5.60 -8.38
N SER A 66 6.42 -5.42 -7.12
CA SER A 66 5.51 -5.65 -5.99
C SER A 66 4.34 -4.68 -6.02
N HIS A 67 4.59 -3.40 -6.25
CA HIS A 67 3.53 -2.40 -6.40
C HIS A 67 2.55 -2.78 -7.52
N ASN A 68 3.09 -3.23 -8.66
CA ASN A 68 2.26 -3.57 -9.82
C ASN A 68 1.36 -4.77 -9.54
N ARG A 69 1.78 -5.72 -8.73
CA ARG A 69 0.91 -6.83 -8.30
C ARG A 69 -0.28 -6.33 -7.52
N PHE A 70 -0.06 -5.41 -6.59
CA PHE A 70 -1.15 -4.82 -5.80
C PHE A 70 -2.07 -4.00 -6.69
N ARG A 71 -1.51 -3.20 -7.60
CA ARG A 71 -2.28 -2.42 -8.57
C ARG A 71 -3.22 -3.33 -9.38
N GLN A 72 -2.70 -4.47 -9.82
CA GLN A 72 -3.48 -5.43 -10.60
C GLN A 72 -4.63 -6.02 -9.77
N GLU A 73 -4.37 -6.39 -8.52
CA GLU A 73 -5.41 -6.91 -7.63
C GLU A 73 -6.54 -5.90 -7.43
N ILE A 74 -6.18 -4.63 -7.23
CA ILE A 74 -7.17 -3.56 -7.05
C ILE A 74 -8.01 -3.37 -8.33
N GLU A 75 -7.37 -3.37 -9.51
CA GLU A 75 -8.10 -3.21 -10.76
C GLU A 75 -9.09 -4.34 -11.00
N GLU A 76 -8.76 -5.55 -10.57
CA GLU A 76 -9.68 -6.68 -10.66
C GLU A 76 -10.90 -6.52 -9.76
N LEU A 77 -10.77 -5.76 -8.67
CA LEU A 77 -11.87 -5.51 -7.73
C LEU A 77 -12.77 -4.35 -8.17
N VAL A 78 -12.24 -3.43 -8.97
CA VAL A 78 -13.00 -2.26 -9.40
C VAL A 78 -14.18 -2.70 -10.28
N GLY A 79 -15.38 -2.27 -9.90
CA GLY A 79 -16.59 -2.59 -10.64
C GLY A 79 -17.25 -3.91 -10.25
N GLN A 80 -16.68 -4.68 -9.35
CA GLN A 80 -17.32 -5.90 -8.86
C GLN A 80 -18.25 -5.58 -7.69
N GLU A 81 -19.30 -6.38 -7.57
CA GLU A 81 -20.18 -6.30 -6.40
C GLU A 81 -19.49 -7.00 -5.22
N LEU A 82 -19.43 -6.30 -4.10
CA LEU A 82 -18.79 -6.82 -2.89
C LEU A 82 -19.86 -7.19 -1.87
N ASP A 83 -20.24 -8.48 -1.81
CA ASP A 83 -21.08 -8.94 -0.72
C ASP A 83 -20.26 -9.04 0.58
N ALA A 84 -20.92 -9.26 1.70
CA ALA A 84 -20.27 -9.22 3.02
C ALA A 84 -19.15 -10.26 3.15
N GLU A 85 -19.37 -11.47 2.65
CA GLU A 85 -18.38 -12.55 2.72
C GLU A 85 -17.17 -12.25 1.84
N PHE A 86 -17.41 -11.78 0.63
CA PHE A 86 -16.35 -11.45 -0.32
C PHE A 86 -15.50 -10.27 0.18
N ARG A 87 -16.14 -9.27 0.80
CA ARG A 87 -15.43 -8.13 1.41
C ARG A 87 -14.45 -8.59 2.48
N GLU A 88 -14.88 -9.50 3.34
CA GLU A 88 -14.03 -9.98 4.42
C GLU A 88 -12.81 -10.72 3.87
N ILE A 89 -13.01 -11.59 2.88
CA ILE A 89 -11.93 -12.34 2.25
C ILE A 89 -10.92 -11.40 1.61
N ILE A 90 -11.41 -10.41 0.84
CA ILE A 90 -10.56 -9.44 0.16
C ILE A 90 -9.79 -8.60 1.17
N ALA A 91 -10.46 -8.12 2.21
CA ALA A 91 -9.81 -7.29 3.21
C ALA A 91 -8.69 -8.04 3.92
N ILE A 92 -8.88 -9.31 4.24
CA ILE A 92 -7.86 -10.15 4.85
C ILE A 92 -6.69 -10.32 3.88
N PHE A 93 -6.96 -10.66 2.64
CA PHE A 93 -5.93 -10.86 1.62
C PHE A 93 -5.08 -9.62 1.41
N LEU A 94 -5.72 -8.47 1.20
CA LEU A 94 -5.03 -7.21 0.96
C LEU A 94 -4.26 -6.74 2.19
N THR A 95 -4.82 -6.93 3.38
CA THR A 95 -4.14 -6.57 4.63
C THR A 95 -2.88 -7.41 4.83
N GLU A 96 -2.93 -8.70 4.56
CA GLU A 96 -1.74 -9.56 4.63
C GLU A 96 -0.69 -9.15 3.62
N TRP A 97 -1.11 -8.88 2.37
CA TRP A 97 -0.19 -8.43 1.33
C TRP A 97 0.51 -7.14 1.76
N LEU A 98 -0.28 -6.15 2.20
CA LEU A 98 0.25 -4.86 2.61
C LEU A 98 1.20 -5.00 3.81
N THR A 99 0.84 -5.83 4.78
CA THR A 99 1.68 -6.06 5.96
C THR A 99 3.05 -6.61 5.56
N ARG A 100 3.09 -7.61 4.68
CA ARG A 100 4.35 -8.19 4.19
C ARG A 100 5.16 -7.17 3.41
N HIS A 101 4.50 -6.36 2.59
CA HIS A 101 5.17 -5.33 1.78
C HIS A 101 5.77 -4.24 2.67
N VAL A 102 4.97 -3.71 3.60
CA VAL A 102 5.37 -2.62 4.48
C VAL A 102 6.51 -3.02 5.42
N PHE A 103 6.45 -4.21 6.00
CA PHE A 103 7.46 -4.67 6.96
C PHE A 103 8.58 -5.49 6.32
N GLY A 104 8.57 -5.65 5.01
CA GLY A 104 9.61 -6.32 4.24
C GLY A 104 10.25 -5.40 3.22
N ILE A 105 9.63 -5.28 2.05
CA ILE A 105 10.17 -4.52 0.91
C ILE A 105 10.34 -3.05 1.24
N ASP A 106 9.36 -2.43 1.89
CA ASP A 106 9.45 -1.01 2.27
C ASP A 106 10.53 -0.76 3.31
N LYS A 107 10.86 -1.74 4.15
CA LYS A 107 11.96 -1.60 5.11
C LYS A 107 13.32 -1.49 4.43
N GLU A 108 13.49 -2.19 3.32
CA GLU A 108 14.72 -2.08 2.53
C GLU A 108 14.86 -0.68 1.92
N LEU A 109 13.76 -0.14 1.40
CA LEU A 109 13.74 1.22 0.88
C LEU A 109 13.98 2.24 1.99
N GLU A 110 13.34 2.07 3.14
CA GLU A 110 13.53 2.93 4.32
C GLU A 110 15.01 3.03 4.69
N ALA A 111 15.70 1.89 4.77
CA ALA A 111 17.11 1.86 5.11
C ALA A 111 17.95 2.65 4.10
N TYR A 112 17.64 2.50 2.81
CA TYR A 112 18.35 3.22 1.75
C TYR A 112 18.12 4.74 1.83
N LEU A 113 16.86 5.14 2.07
CA LEU A 113 16.50 6.56 2.20
C LEU A 113 17.14 7.19 3.43
N MET A 114 17.26 6.45 4.51
CA MET A 114 17.92 6.95 5.72
C MET A 114 19.41 7.13 5.52
N GLN A 115 20.07 6.26 4.76
CA GLN A 115 21.48 6.43 4.38
C GLN A 115 21.68 7.67 3.54
N ALA A 116 20.72 7.99 2.68
CA ALA A 116 20.75 9.20 1.85
C ALA A 116 20.31 10.45 2.62
N ASP A 117 19.97 10.30 3.91
CA ASP A 117 19.49 11.37 4.80
C ASP A 117 18.21 12.06 4.30
N LEU A 118 17.31 11.29 3.71
CA LEU A 118 16.02 11.78 3.20
C LEU A 118 14.86 11.33 4.08
N ARG A 119 14.73 11.94 5.24
CA ARG A 119 13.66 11.60 6.19
C ARG A 119 12.44 12.50 6.09
#